data_a5e378e1956939f87c8c8b962f75bbbf
#
_entry.id   a5e378e1956939f87c8c8b962f75bbbf
#
_cell.length_a   1.000
_cell.length_b   1.000
_cell.length_c   1.000
_cell.angle_alpha   90.00
_cell.angle_beta   90.00
_cell.angle_gamma   90.00
#
_symmetry.space_group_name_H-M   'P 1'
#
loop_
_entity.id
_entity.type
_entity.pdbx_description
1 polymer ?
#
loop_
_entity_poly.entity_id
_entity_poly.type
_entity_poly.pdbx_seq_one_letter_code
_entity_poly.pdbx_strand_id
1 'polypeptide(L)'
;MENLDQRYLVQQNKRTDDGKSPPVFAKVMRSKEGKFEGVSFIKNKEKATVMTVAEANEAIAWATRKKGNAHEYDTRIICLGQ
;
A
#
# COMPACT_ATOMS: atom_id res chain seq x y z
N MET A 1 0.17 -25.36 -2.22
CA MET A 1 -1.03 -24.69 -2.72
C MET A 1 -0.96 -23.22 -2.42
N GLU A 2 -1.08 -22.42 -3.43
CA GLU A 2 -1.04 -20.99 -3.20
C GLU A 2 -2.34 -20.48 -2.71
N ASN A 3 -2.23 -19.52 -1.82
CA ASN A 3 -3.40 -18.82 -1.33
C ASN A 3 -3.62 -17.58 -2.16
N LEU A 4 -4.15 -17.79 -3.36
CA LEU A 4 -4.43 -16.68 -4.24
C LEU A 4 -5.52 -15.77 -3.69
N ASP A 5 -6.26 -16.30 -2.70
CA ASP A 5 -7.33 -15.52 -2.08
C ASP A 5 -6.87 -14.70 -0.90
N GLN A 6 -5.60 -14.77 -0.55
CA GLN A 6 -5.12 -13.95 0.55
C GLN A 6 -5.26 -12.48 0.22
N ARG A 7 -5.63 -11.73 1.24
CA ARG A 7 -5.91 -10.31 1.09
C ARG A 7 -4.91 -9.51 1.88
N TYR A 8 -4.32 -8.55 1.22
CA TYR A 8 -3.31 -7.70 1.84
C TYR A 8 -3.61 -6.25 1.55
N LEU A 9 -3.23 -5.41 2.51
CA LEU A 9 -3.19 -3.97 2.32
C LEU A 9 -1.76 -3.50 2.50
N VAL A 10 -1.43 -2.40 1.86
CA VAL A 10 -0.15 -1.73 2.10
C VAL A 10 -0.44 -0.55 3.00
N GLN A 11 0.18 -0.54 4.17
CA GLN A 11 0.04 0.55 5.13
C GLN A 11 1.32 1.34 5.17
N GLN A 12 1.18 2.65 5.26
CA GLN A 12 2.34 3.52 5.35
C GLN A 12 2.13 4.50 6.50
N ASN A 13 3.16 4.66 7.33
CA ASN A 13 3.17 5.64 8.40
C ASN A 13 4.34 6.57 8.20
N LYS A 14 4.09 7.87 8.31
CA LYS A 14 5.18 8.81 8.27
C LYS A 14 5.92 8.76 9.60
N ARG A 15 7.23 8.75 9.53
CA ARG A 15 8.05 8.78 10.74
C ARG A 15 8.06 10.18 11.31
N THR A 16 7.56 10.30 12.52
CA THR A 16 7.54 11.57 13.22
C THR A 16 8.22 11.38 14.56
N ASP A 17 8.67 12.48 15.16
CA ASP A 17 9.36 12.40 16.43
C ASP A 17 8.49 11.85 17.54
N ASP A 18 7.20 12.12 17.49
CA ASP A 18 6.27 11.64 18.51
C ASP A 18 5.64 10.31 18.17
N GLY A 19 5.91 9.78 16.97
CA GLY A 19 5.38 8.50 16.55
C GLY A 19 3.88 8.45 16.41
N LYS A 20 3.22 9.57 16.27
CA LYS A 20 1.76 9.63 16.27
C LYS A 20 1.15 9.88 14.91
N SER A 21 1.92 9.77 13.87
CA SER A 21 1.38 9.96 12.53
C SER A 21 0.30 8.92 12.23
N PRO A 22 -0.88 9.33 11.77
CA PRO A 22 -1.92 8.36 11.45
C PRO A 22 -1.51 7.55 10.23
N PRO A 23 -1.91 6.27 10.18
CA PRO A 23 -1.57 5.44 9.03
C PRO A 23 -2.39 5.82 7.81
N VAL A 24 -1.80 5.62 6.64
CA VAL A 24 -2.50 5.72 5.39
C VAL A 24 -2.35 4.39 4.65
N PHE A 25 -3.24 4.14 3.71
CA PHE A 25 -3.30 2.86 3.04
C PHE A 25 -3.28 3.05 1.54
N ALA A 26 -2.62 2.14 0.85
CA ALA A 26 -2.45 2.26 -0.58
C ALA A 26 -3.74 1.96 -1.32
N LYS A 27 -4.06 2.81 -2.27
CA LYS A 27 -5.16 2.59 -3.19
C LYS A 27 -4.57 2.58 -4.59
N VAL A 28 -4.68 1.45 -5.26
CA VAL A 28 -4.10 1.28 -6.59
C VAL A 28 -5.00 1.96 -7.61
N MET A 29 -4.38 2.78 -8.44
CA MET A 29 -5.09 3.48 -9.50
C MET A 29 -4.89 2.72 -10.81
N ARG A 30 -5.99 2.45 -11.51
CA ARG A 30 -5.93 1.75 -12.78
C ARG A 30 -6.74 2.50 -13.81
N SER A 31 -6.31 2.36 -15.07
CA SER A 31 -7.03 2.96 -16.18
C SER A 31 -8.28 2.15 -16.48
N LYS A 32 -9.07 2.64 -17.43
CA LYS A 32 -10.26 1.91 -17.87
C LYS A 32 -9.90 0.56 -18.44
N GLU A 33 -8.69 0.43 -18.93
CA GLU A 33 -8.21 -0.83 -19.52
C GLU A 33 -7.59 -1.75 -18.49
N GLY A 34 -7.57 -1.33 -17.23
CA GLY A 34 -7.01 -2.15 -16.17
C GLY A 34 -5.52 -2.01 -15.96
N LYS A 35 -4.91 -1.05 -16.63
CA LYS A 35 -3.47 -0.85 -16.49
C LYS A 35 -3.14 -0.10 -15.22
N PHE A 36 -2.07 -0.53 -14.57
CA PHE A 36 -1.61 0.11 -13.36
C PHE A 36 -1.11 1.53 -13.67
N GLU A 37 -1.65 2.51 -12.95
CA GLU A 37 -1.27 3.90 -13.18
C GLU A 37 -0.57 4.53 -11.98
N GLY A 38 -0.64 3.90 -10.85
CA GLY A 38 0.01 4.44 -9.67
C GLY A 38 -0.71 4.08 -8.41
N VAL A 39 -0.26 4.67 -7.31
CA VAL A 39 -0.78 4.38 -5.99
C VAL A 39 -1.05 5.68 -5.26
N SER A 40 -2.24 5.80 -4.70
CA SER A 40 -2.57 6.89 -3.79
C SER A 40 -2.62 6.33 -2.38
N PHE A 41 -2.23 7.15 -1.40
CA PHE A 41 -2.33 6.74 -0.02
C PHE A 41 -3.47 7.51 0.63
N ILE A 42 -4.42 6.78 1.20
CA ILE A 42 -5.63 7.34 1.76
C ILE A 42 -5.77 6.93 3.22
N LYS A 43 -6.54 7.70 3.97
CA LYS A 43 -6.71 7.42 5.39
C LYS A 43 -7.76 6.36 5.66
N ASN A 44 -8.71 6.19 4.75
CA ASN A 44 -9.81 5.27 4.98
C ASN A 44 -9.42 3.85 4.58
N LYS A 45 -9.18 3.01 5.58
CA LYS A 45 -8.76 1.63 5.35
C LYS A 45 -9.77 0.85 4.50
N GLU A 46 -11.05 1.15 4.67
CA GLU A 46 -12.07 0.40 3.95
C GLU A 46 -12.10 0.69 2.47
N LYS A 47 -11.55 1.82 2.07
CA LYS A 47 -11.51 2.19 0.65
C LYS A 47 -10.18 1.85 0.00
N ALA A 48 -9.25 1.32 0.77
CA ALA A 48 -7.96 0.91 0.23
C ALA A 48 -8.12 -0.33 -0.65
N THR A 49 -7.19 -0.49 -1.57
CA THR A 49 -7.22 -1.64 -2.48
C THR A 49 -6.73 -2.88 -1.78
N VAL A 50 -7.55 -3.93 -1.80
CA VAL A 50 -7.12 -5.24 -1.35
C VAL A 50 -6.35 -5.89 -2.48
N MET A 51 -5.19 -6.43 -2.17
CA MET A 51 -4.30 -6.93 -3.23
C MET A 51 -3.60 -8.21 -2.79
N THR A 52 -3.07 -8.91 -3.78
CA THR A 52 -2.22 -10.07 -3.50
C THR A 52 -0.86 -9.57 -3.02
N VAL A 53 -0.05 -10.50 -2.50
CA VAL A 53 1.28 -10.11 -2.03
C VAL A 53 2.14 -9.58 -3.18
N ALA A 54 1.97 -10.14 -4.38
CA ALA A 54 2.72 -9.65 -5.54
C ALA A 54 2.34 -8.22 -5.87
N GLU A 55 1.04 -7.92 -5.83
CA GLU A 55 0.57 -6.56 -6.09
C GLU A 55 1.02 -5.61 -5.01
N ALA A 56 1.04 -6.08 -3.76
CA ALA A 56 1.50 -5.24 -2.66
C ALA A 56 2.97 -4.87 -2.83
N ASN A 57 3.79 -5.83 -3.23
CA ASN A 57 5.21 -5.54 -3.46
C ASN A 57 5.40 -4.55 -4.61
N GLU A 58 4.59 -4.68 -5.64
CA GLU A 58 4.66 -3.74 -6.77
C GLU A 58 4.27 -2.34 -6.34
N ALA A 59 3.23 -2.22 -5.52
CA ALA A 59 2.80 -0.92 -5.02
C ALA A 59 3.88 -0.27 -4.18
N ILE A 60 4.55 -1.05 -3.33
CA ILE A 60 5.63 -0.53 -2.50
C ILE A 60 6.78 -0.06 -3.36
N ALA A 61 7.15 -0.83 -4.37
CA ALA A 61 8.24 -0.46 -5.25
C ALA A 61 7.92 0.83 -5.99
N TRP A 62 6.68 0.97 -6.45
CA TRP A 62 6.26 2.18 -7.15
C TRP A 62 6.35 3.40 -6.22
N ALA A 63 5.85 3.25 -5.01
CA ALA A 63 5.85 4.35 -4.06
C ALA A 63 7.28 4.77 -3.71
N THR A 64 8.16 3.80 -3.53
CA THR A 64 9.55 4.07 -3.21
C THR A 64 10.23 4.84 -4.33
N ARG A 65 9.98 4.45 -5.58
CA ARG A 65 10.58 5.13 -6.71
C ARG A 65 10.09 6.56 -6.85
N LYS A 66 8.79 6.76 -6.64
CA LYS A 66 8.19 8.09 -6.87
C LYS A 66 8.57 9.07 -5.79
N LYS A 67 8.56 8.64 -4.55
CA LYS A 67 8.76 9.58 -3.46
C LYS A 67 10.20 9.93 -3.19
N GLY A 68 11.09 8.98 -3.40
CA GLY A 68 12.50 9.23 -3.14
C GLY A 68 12.83 9.46 -1.67
N ASN A 69 11.84 9.42 -0.80
CA ASN A 69 12.02 9.66 0.63
C ASN A 69 11.55 8.47 1.43
N ALA A 70 11.89 7.28 0.97
CA ALA A 70 11.39 6.07 1.61
C ALA A 70 11.76 6.00 3.08
N HIS A 71 12.89 6.60 3.45
CA HIS A 71 13.33 6.54 4.83
C HIS A 71 12.46 7.36 5.78
N GLU A 72 11.61 8.23 5.24
CA GLU A 72 10.71 9.03 6.08
C GLU A 72 9.39 8.32 6.36
N TYR A 73 9.20 7.15 5.78
CA TYR A 73 7.96 6.41 5.92
C TYR A 73 8.23 4.97 6.26
N ASP A 74 7.42 4.41 7.15
CA ASP A 74 7.42 2.97 7.39
C ASP A 74 6.32 2.35 6.57
N THR A 75 6.69 1.47 5.67
CA THR A 75 5.74 0.81 4.78
C THR A 75 5.64 -0.66 5.17
N ARG A 76 4.41 -1.15 5.35
CA ARG A 76 4.17 -2.52 5.78
C ARG A 76 3.07 -3.14 4.95
N ILE A 77 3.18 -4.45 4.79
CA ILE A 77 2.11 -5.24 4.18
C ILE A 77 1.30 -5.85 5.32
N ILE A 78 0.01 -5.57 5.31
CA ILE A 78 -0.88 -6.05 6.36
C ILE A 78 -1.76 -7.14 5.79
N CYS A 79 -1.76 -8.30 6.44
CA CYS A 79 -2.63 -9.40 6.05
C CYS A 79 -4.01 -9.18 6.66
N LEU A 80 -5.02 -9.21 5.82
CA LEU A 80 -6.41 -9.05 6.28
C LEU A 80 -7.02 -10.36 6.75
N GLY A 81 -6.22 -11.42 6.74
CA GLY A 81 -6.71 -12.71 7.17
C GLY A 81 -7.18 -13.53 6.00
N GLN A 82 -7.80 -14.62 6.34
CA GLN A 82 -8.23 -15.58 5.33
C GLN A 82 -9.56 -15.25 4.76
#